data_d08d383990395d64b84f55619025efdb
#
_entry.id   d08d383990395d64b84f55619025efdb
#
_cell.length_a   1.000
_cell.length_b   1.000
_cell.length_c   1.000
_cell.angle_alpha   90.00
_cell.angle_beta   90.00
_cell.angle_gamma   90.00
#
_symmetry.space_group_name_H-M   'P 1'
#
loop_
_entity.id
_entity.type
_entity.pdbx_description
1 polymer ?
#
loop_
_entity_poly.entity_id
_entity_poly.type
_entity_poly.pdbx_seq_one_letter_code
_entity_poly.pdbx_strand_id
1 'polypeptide(L)'
;MIPPAFLHKGLLNVRIVMKFGGTSVAGLDRIRNAAQRVKAEVDAGNQVAVVVSAMAGVTNQLVGWCQELSPMFDAREYDAVVATGEQVTAGLTAIALQTLGVDARSWQGWQVAVETDGQHSKARIQGIDGEELLSRMAQGQVPVMAGFQGIGPDNRITTLGRGGSDTSAVALAAALKAERCDIYTDVDGVYTTDPRIVPGARKLNKITYEEMLELASVGAKVLQTRSVELAMKERVRVQVLSSFQDLPGTMVVDEEEIVEQEIVAGIAYARDEAKITVRRVPDRPGIAAAIFGPLSDAHINVDMIVQNVSADGTTDMTFTVGKTDFLRAQAVLEEAKKEIGYAEITADQDVSKISVVGVGMRSHAGVAGTMFKTLADEGINIQVISTSEIKVSVLVAAKYTELAVRALHTAYRLDA
;
A
#
# COMPACT_ATOMS: atom_id res chain seq x y z
N MET A 1 14.51 -30.83 -49.10
CA MET A 1 13.42 -30.47 -48.16
C MET A 1 13.87 -30.80 -46.77
N ILE A 2 14.29 -29.78 -46.03
CA ILE A 2 14.69 -29.89 -44.59
C ILE A 2 13.48 -29.40 -43.81
N PRO A 3 12.94 -30.19 -42.86
CA PRO A 3 11.81 -29.73 -42.05
C PRO A 3 12.27 -28.62 -41.07
N PRO A 4 11.44 -27.59 -40.78
CA PRO A 4 11.78 -26.56 -39.87
C PRO A 4 11.88 -27.15 -38.45
N ALA A 5 13.04 -26.99 -37.84
CA ALA A 5 13.27 -27.28 -36.45
C ALA A 5 12.41 -26.30 -35.62
N PHE A 6 11.35 -26.82 -35.02
CA PHE A 6 10.62 -26.13 -33.96
C PHE A 6 11.55 -25.97 -32.77
N LEU A 7 12.09 -24.80 -32.59
CA LEU A 7 12.69 -24.32 -31.36
C LEU A 7 11.60 -24.33 -30.29
N HIS A 8 11.45 -25.42 -29.57
CA HIS A 8 10.87 -25.40 -28.23
C HIS A 8 11.85 -24.62 -27.36
N LYS A 9 11.65 -23.31 -27.22
CA LYS A 9 12.14 -22.57 -26.05
C LYS A 9 11.54 -23.31 -24.87
N GLY A 10 12.39 -23.96 -24.06
CA GLY A 10 11.97 -24.58 -22.83
C GLY A 10 11.18 -23.56 -22.00
N LEU A 11 9.89 -23.81 -21.81
CA LEU A 11 9.05 -23.11 -20.87
C LEU A 11 9.71 -23.33 -19.50
N LEU A 12 10.36 -22.30 -18.97
CA LEU A 12 10.76 -22.26 -17.58
C LEU A 12 9.45 -22.31 -16.78
N ASN A 13 9.15 -23.43 -16.15
CA ASN A 13 8.05 -23.56 -15.19
C ASN A 13 8.33 -22.61 -14.03
N VAL A 14 7.84 -21.38 -14.12
CA VAL A 14 8.01 -20.39 -13.06
C VAL A 14 6.91 -20.54 -12.03
N ARG A 15 7.22 -20.18 -10.80
CA ARG A 15 6.23 -20.14 -9.71
C ARG A 15 5.70 -18.73 -9.56
N ILE A 16 4.37 -18.61 -9.52
CA ILE A 16 3.66 -17.34 -9.49
C ILE A 16 2.65 -17.36 -8.35
N VAL A 17 2.59 -16.28 -7.58
CA VAL A 17 1.46 -16.04 -6.67
C VAL A 17 0.55 -15.00 -7.31
N MET A 18 -0.73 -15.32 -7.50
CA MET A 18 -1.74 -14.46 -8.09
C MET A 18 -2.71 -14.01 -7.00
N LYS A 19 -2.79 -12.72 -6.72
CA LYS A 19 -3.73 -12.16 -5.74
C LYS A 19 -4.87 -11.43 -6.44
N PHE A 20 -6.10 -11.72 -6.03
CA PHE A 20 -7.29 -11.04 -6.51
C PHE A 20 -7.94 -10.20 -5.41
N GLY A 21 -8.02 -8.87 -5.64
CA GLY A 21 -8.65 -7.91 -4.73
C GLY A 21 -10.17 -8.06 -4.66
N GLY A 22 -10.82 -7.42 -3.68
CA GLY A 22 -12.26 -7.55 -3.46
C GLY A 22 -13.11 -7.16 -4.67
N THR A 23 -12.72 -6.12 -5.42
CA THR A 23 -13.38 -5.73 -6.68
C THR A 23 -13.19 -6.78 -7.78
N SER A 24 -12.07 -7.49 -7.76
CA SER A 24 -11.74 -8.54 -8.73
C SER A 24 -12.54 -9.84 -8.52
N VAL A 25 -13.12 -10.01 -7.33
CA VAL A 25 -13.93 -11.18 -6.92
C VAL A 25 -15.32 -10.76 -6.41
N ALA A 26 -15.82 -9.60 -6.80
CA ALA A 26 -17.07 -8.99 -6.31
C ALA A 26 -18.36 -9.71 -6.76
N GLY A 27 -18.31 -11.01 -6.98
CA GLY A 27 -19.45 -11.85 -7.38
C GLY A 27 -19.00 -13.04 -8.24
N LEU A 28 -19.91 -13.94 -8.52
CA LEU A 28 -19.58 -15.22 -9.17
C LEU A 28 -18.97 -15.05 -10.56
N ASP A 29 -19.43 -14.06 -11.36
CA ASP A 29 -18.88 -13.83 -12.69
C ASP A 29 -17.43 -13.31 -12.62
N ARG A 30 -17.13 -12.47 -11.64
CA ARG A 30 -15.76 -12.00 -11.37
C ARG A 30 -14.86 -13.13 -10.90
N ILE A 31 -15.35 -14.01 -10.03
CA ILE A 31 -14.63 -15.22 -9.61
C ILE A 31 -14.33 -16.13 -10.80
N ARG A 32 -15.29 -16.31 -11.73
CA ARG A 32 -15.07 -17.07 -12.98
C ARG A 32 -13.96 -16.43 -13.83
N ASN A 33 -13.96 -15.09 -13.96
CA ASN A 33 -12.91 -14.38 -14.69
C ASN A 33 -11.54 -14.54 -14.04
N ALA A 34 -11.46 -14.45 -12.71
CA ALA A 34 -10.23 -14.71 -11.95
C ALA A 34 -9.74 -16.15 -12.19
N ALA A 35 -10.64 -17.13 -12.13
CA ALA A 35 -10.31 -18.53 -12.40
C ALA A 35 -9.79 -18.75 -13.85
N GLN A 36 -10.33 -18.04 -14.84
CA GLN A 36 -9.82 -18.09 -16.23
C GLN A 36 -8.38 -17.59 -16.34
N ARG A 37 -8.03 -16.50 -15.63
CA ARG A 37 -6.66 -15.96 -15.60
C ARG A 37 -5.69 -16.95 -14.95
N VAL A 38 -6.09 -17.56 -13.83
CA VAL A 38 -5.30 -18.61 -13.17
C VAL A 38 -5.10 -19.79 -14.10
N LYS A 39 -6.17 -20.24 -14.77
CA LYS A 39 -6.08 -21.35 -15.74
C LYS A 39 -5.11 -21.03 -16.89
N ALA A 40 -5.10 -19.81 -17.41
CA ALA A 40 -4.19 -19.42 -18.47
C ALA A 40 -2.71 -19.57 -18.06
N GLU A 41 -2.35 -19.20 -16.83
CA GLU A 41 -0.99 -19.41 -16.30
C GLU A 41 -0.67 -20.89 -16.06
N VAL A 42 -1.63 -21.67 -15.59
CA VAL A 42 -1.48 -23.13 -15.44
C VAL A 42 -1.30 -23.81 -16.80
N ASP A 43 -2.10 -23.43 -17.80
CA ASP A 43 -1.99 -23.96 -19.18
C ASP A 43 -0.67 -23.56 -19.84
N ALA A 44 -0.08 -22.42 -19.44
CA ALA A 44 1.27 -22.01 -19.86
C ALA A 44 2.38 -22.81 -19.17
N GLY A 45 2.05 -23.74 -18.26
CA GLY A 45 2.98 -24.61 -17.56
C GLY A 45 3.53 -24.03 -16.26
N ASN A 46 3.00 -22.93 -15.78
CA ASN A 46 3.44 -22.29 -14.53
C ASN A 46 2.85 -23.00 -13.30
N GLN A 47 3.61 -22.99 -12.19
CA GLN A 47 3.10 -23.35 -10.88
C GLN A 47 2.41 -22.13 -10.26
N VAL A 48 1.11 -22.21 -9.98
CA VAL A 48 0.32 -21.08 -9.50
C VAL A 48 -0.20 -21.32 -8.09
N ALA A 49 -0.02 -20.34 -7.22
CA ALA A 49 -0.76 -20.21 -5.96
C ALA A 49 -1.64 -18.97 -6.03
N VAL A 50 -2.83 -19.02 -5.45
CA VAL A 50 -3.79 -17.93 -5.49
C VAL A 50 -4.06 -17.40 -4.10
N VAL A 51 -4.15 -16.06 -3.95
CA VAL A 51 -4.60 -15.40 -2.72
C VAL A 51 -5.83 -14.56 -3.06
N VAL A 52 -6.90 -14.68 -2.27
CA VAL A 52 -8.13 -13.92 -2.51
C VAL A 52 -8.49 -13.04 -1.33
N SER A 53 -9.04 -11.86 -1.63
CA SER A 53 -9.74 -11.01 -0.67
C SER A 53 -11.20 -11.45 -0.52
N ALA A 54 -11.90 -10.97 0.51
CA ALA A 54 -13.34 -11.02 0.57
C ALA A 54 -13.96 -10.28 -0.64
N MET A 55 -15.13 -10.68 -1.07
CA MET A 55 -15.92 -9.96 -2.09
C MET A 55 -16.13 -8.50 -1.66
N ALA A 56 -16.12 -7.57 -2.63
CA ALA A 56 -16.29 -6.15 -2.34
C ALA A 56 -17.55 -5.89 -1.50
N GLY A 57 -17.41 -5.12 -0.43
CA GLY A 57 -18.47 -4.79 0.52
C GLY A 57 -18.68 -5.80 1.66
N VAL A 58 -18.26 -7.07 1.50
CA VAL A 58 -18.48 -8.11 2.53
C VAL A 58 -17.75 -7.79 3.83
N THR A 59 -16.50 -7.42 3.77
CA THR A 59 -15.73 -7.03 4.99
C THR A 59 -16.40 -5.87 5.71
N ASN A 60 -16.85 -4.83 4.98
CA ASN A 60 -17.57 -3.69 5.58
C ASN A 60 -18.87 -4.11 6.23
N GLN A 61 -19.62 -5.06 5.64
CA GLN A 61 -20.84 -5.60 6.21
C GLN A 61 -20.57 -6.35 7.52
N LEU A 62 -19.55 -7.22 7.54
CA LEU A 62 -19.14 -7.97 8.73
C LEU A 62 -18.68 -7.03 9.86
N VAL A 63 -17.88 -6.02 9.53
CA VAL A 63 -17.48 -4.95 10.47
C VAL A 63 -18.70 -4.22 11.01
N GLY A 64 -19.65 -3.85 10.15
CA GLY A 64 -20.90 -3.19 10.55
C GLY A 64 -21.68 -4.01 11.56
N TRP A 65 -21.81 -5.32 11.35
CA TRP A 65 -22.50 -6.21 12.31
C TRP A 65 -21.80 -6.25 13.66
N CYS A 66 -20.47 -6.31 13.69
CA CYS A 66 -19.73 -6.26 14.97
C CYS A 66 -19.98 -4.94 15.72
N GLN A 67 -19.96 -3.82 14.99
CA GLN A 67 -20.17 -2.48 15.56
C GLN A 67 -21.61 -2.29 16.06
N GLU A 68 -22.60 -2.83 15.34
CA GLU A 68 -24.03 -2.76 15.72
C GLU A 68 -24.31 -3.56 17.00
N LEU A 69 -23.68 -4.74 17.15
CA LEU A 69 -23.80 -5.56 18.36
C LEU A 69 -23.12 -4.91 19.55
N SER A 70 -21.93 -4.34 19.41
CA SER A 70 -21.24 -3.65 20.46
C SER A 70 -20.20 -2.69 19.91
N PRO A 71 -20.22 -1.39 20.27
CA PRO A 71 -19.16 -0.46 19.89
C PRO A 71 -17.79 -0.80 20.53
N MET A 72 -17.78 -1.62 21.60
CA MET A 72 -16.59 -2.07 22.33
C MET A 72 -16.46 -3.59 22.26
N PHE A 73 -16.48 -4.15 21.06
CA PHE A 73 -16.34 -5.59 20.83
C PHE A 73 -14.93 -6.09 21.19
N ASP A 74 -14.84 -7.37 21.54
CA ASP A 74 -13.55 -8.07 21.69
C ASP A 74 -12.89 -8.23 20.32
N ALA A 75 -11.66 -7.75 20.17
CA ALA A 75 -10.92 -7.80 18.91
C ALA A 75 -10.66 -9.24 18.42
N ARG A 76 -10.64 -10.22 19.32
CA ARG A 76 -10.46 -11.64 18.99
C ARG A 76 -11.70 -12.21 18.32
N GLU A 77 -12.88 -11.86 18.82
CA GLU A 77 -14.16 -12.26 18.19
C GLU A 77 -14.42 -11.50 16.89
N TYR A 78 -14.02 -10.22 16.82
CA TYR A 78 -14.02 -9.43 15.60
C TYR A 78 -13.20 -10.12 14.49
N ASP A 79 -11.96 -10.53 14.77
CA ASP A 79 -11.11 -11.22 13.81
C ASP A 79 -11.74 -12.54 13.31
N ALA A 80 -12.36 -13.30 14.22
CA ALA A 80 -13.07 -14.53 13.84
C ALA A 80 -14.23 -14.27 12.87
N VAL A 81 -14.96 -13.18 13.06
CA VAL A 81 -16.07 -12.80 12.17
C VAL A 81 -15.57 -12.29 10.82
N VAL A 82 -14.66 -11.30 10.82
CA VAL A 82 -14.28 -10.62 9.56
C VAL A 82 -13.43 -11.50 8.65
N ALA A 83 -12.68 -12.47 9.21
CA ALA A 83 -11.89 -13.43 8.44
C ALA A 83 -12.75 -14.37 7.57
N THR A 84 -14.03 -14.50 7.84
CA THR A 84 -14.93 -15.41 7.09
C THR A 84 -15.13 -14.97 5.65
N GLY A 85 -15.01 -13.69 5.35
CA GLY A 85 -15.20 -13.15 4.00
C GLY A 85 -14.25 -13.77 2.99
N GLU A 86 -12.97 -13.85 3.31
CA GLU A 86 -11.94 -14.48 2.48
C GLU A 86 -12.09 -15.99 2.42
N GLN A 87 -12.56 -16.62 3.49
CA GLN A 87 -12.81 -18.07 3.53
C GLN A 87 -13.86 -18.48 2.50
N VAL A 88 -14.97 -17.72 2.43
CA VAL A 88 -16.01 -17.95 1.42
C VAL A 88 -15.43 -17.77 0.00
N THR A 89 -14.70 -16.71 -0.23
CA THR A 89 -14.13 -16.41 -1.56
C THR A 89 -13.13 -17.47 -1.99
N ALA A 90 -12.28 -17.95 -1.08
CA ALA A 90 -11.30 -19.01 -1.37
C ALA A 90 -11.99 -20.32 -1.79
N GLY A 91 -13.03 -20.74 -1.08
CA GLY A 91 -13.82 -21.89 -1.44
C GLY A 91 -14.49 -21.77 -2.82
N LEU A 92 -15.16 -20.62 -3.08
CA LEU A 92 -15.81 -20.36 -4.36
C LEU A 92 -14.82 -20.31 -5.53
N THR A 93 -13.63 -19.73 -5.32
CA THR A 93 -12.56 -19.67 -6.35
C THR A 93 -12.03 -21.07 -6.64
N ALA A 94 -11.81 -21.89 -5.63
CA ALA A 94 -11.38 -23.29 -5.83
C ALA A 94 -12.42 -24.08 -6.63
N ILE A 95 -13.72 -23.94 -6.32
CA ILE A 95 -14.82 -24.57 -7.09
C ILE A 95 -14.79 -24.08 -8.54
N ALA A 96 -14.63 -22.78 -8.78
CA ALA A 96 -14.58 -22.23 -10.13
C ALA A 96 -13.39 -22.78 -10.94
N LEU A 97 -12.21 -22.96 -10.33
CA LEU A 97 -11.05 -23.60 -10.96
C LEU A 97 -11.32 -25.08 -11.28
N GLN A 98 -11.90 -25.81 -10.35
CA GLN A 98 -12.28 -27.22 -10.58
C GLN A 98 -13.27 -27.39 -11.74
N THR A 99 -14.21 -26.47 -11.93
CA THR A 99 -15.13 -26.50 -13.08
C THR A 99 -14.42 -26.27 -14.42
N LEU A 100 -13.22 -25.68 -14.39
CA LEU A 100 -12.35 -25.49 -15.55
C LEU A 100 -11.36 -26.64 -15.75
N GLY A 101 -11.44 -27.70 -14.94
CA GLY A 101 -10.56 -28.86 -15.01
C GLY A 101 -9.19 -28.65 -14.34
N VAL A 102 -9.04 -27.59 -13.53
CA VAL A 102 -7.83 -27.35 -12.75
C VAL A 102 -7.97 -28.03 -11.38
N ASP A 103 -6.99 -28.86 -10.99
CA ASP A 103 -6.94 -29.37 -9.61
C ASP A 103 -6.63 -28.21 -8.66
N ALA A 104 -7.62 -27.78 -7.87
CA ALA A 104 -7.53 -26.65 -6.96
C ALA A 104 -8.10 -26.99 -5.59
N ARG A 105 -7.46 -26.45 -4.54
CA ARG A 105 -7.90 -26.62 -3.15
C ARG A 105 -7.86 -25.29 -2.41
N SER A 106 -8.92 -24.99 -1.66
CA SER A 106 -8.93 -23.83 -0.76
C SER A 106 -8.16 -24.11 0.52
N TRP A 107 -7.44 -23.08 0.99
CA TRP A 107 -6.63 -23.12 2.20
C TRP A 107 -6.95 -21.90 3.05
N GLN A 108 -7.21 -22.14 4.33
CA GLN A 108 -7.39 -21.07 5.30
C GLN A 108 -6.04 -20.65 5.89
N GLY A 109 -5.92 -19.41 6.40
CA GLY A 109 -4.67 -18.90 6.94
C GLY A 109 -4.06 -19.79 8.05
N TRP A 110 -4.91 -20.39 8.87
CA TRP A 110 -4.48 -21.32 9.93
C TRP A 110 -4.07 -22.70 9.41
N GLN A 111 -4.53 -23.12 8.22
CA GLN A 111 -4.10 -24.38 7.58
C GLN A 111 -2.73 -24.24 6.90
N VAL A 112 -2.40 -23.06 6.41
CA VAL A 112 -1.10 -22.71 5.81
C VAL A 112 -0.10 -22.29 6.90
N ALA A 113 -0.53 -22.23 8.15
CA ALA A 113 0.25 -21.71 9.28
C ALA A 113 0.86 -20.31 8.99
N VAL A 114 0.00 -19.36 8.57
CA VAL A 114 0.38 -17.95 8.51
C VAL A 114 0.50 -17.45 9.96
N GLU A 115 1.69 -17.57 10.52
CA GLU A 115 1.97 -17.20 11.91
C GLU A 115 1.99 -15.68 12.07
N THR A 116 1.39 -15.18 13.16
CA THR A 116 1.31 -13.75 13.47
C THR A 116 1.67 -13.43 14.91
N ASP A 117 1.91 -12.15 15.20
CA ASP A 117 2.26 -11.65 16.54
C ASP A 117 1.09 -11.60 17.55
N GLY A 118 -0.10 -12.02 17.16
CA GLY A 118 -1.29 -12.02 18.02
C GLY A 118 -1.91 -10.64 18.30
N GLN A 119 -1.47 -9.56 17.64
CA GLN A 119 -2.12 -8.26 17.72
C GLN A 119 -3.39 -8.25 16.87
N HIS A 120 -4.52 -8.62 17.46
CA HIS A 120 -5.80 -8.69 16.78
C HIS A 120 -6.14 -7.40 16.02
N SER A 121 -6.83 -7.53 14.88
CA SER A 121 -7.24 -6.48 13.92
C SER A 121 -6.10 -5.83 13.11
N LYS A 122 -4.83 -5.99 13.51
CA LYS A 122 -3.64 -5.40 12.87
C LYS A 122 -2.39 -6.27 13.02
N ALA A 123 -2.57 -7.58 13.07
CA ALA A 123 -1.50 -8.54 13.27
C ALA A 123 -0.40 -8.44 12.21
N ARG A 124 0.82 -8.79 12.59
CA ARG A 124 1.98 -8.85 11.70
C ARG A 124 2.35 -10.29 11.43
N ILE A 125 2.57 -10.64 10.18
CA ILE A 125 3.06 -11.96 9.78
C ILE A 125 4.48 -12.11 10.30
N GLN A 126 4.73 -13.22 10.99
CA GLN A 126 6.05 -13.63 11.48
C GLN A 126 6.69 -14.69 10.59
N GLY A 127 5.87 -15.54 9.98
CA GLY A 127 6.30 -16.60 9.07
C GLY A 127 5.13 -17.26 8.35
N ILE A 128 5.46 -18.01 7.31
CA ILE A 128 4.53 -18.92 6.61
C ILE A 128 5.27 -20.21 6.35
N ASP A 129 4.70 -21.34 6.79
CA ASP A 129 5.16 -22.65 6.39
C ASP A 129 4.58 -23.01 4.99
N GLY A 130 5.42 -22.91 3.98
CA GLY A 130 5.05 -23.20 2.59
C GLY A 130 5.28 -24.64 2.13
N GLU A 131 5.82 -25.53 2.96
CA GLU A 131 6.27 -26.87 2.52
C GLU A 131 5.12 -27.72 1.95
N GLU A 132 3.98 -27.78 2.63
CA GLU A 132 2.83 -28.54 2.15
C GLU A 132 2.30 -27.95 0.83
N LEU A 133 2.26 -26.63 0.70
CA LEU A 133 1.82 -25.98 -0.55
C LEU A 133 2.78 -26.29 -1.70
N LEU A 134 4.09 -26.22 -1.46
CA LEU A 134 5.11 -26.57 -2.45
C LEU A 134 4.96 -28.02 -2.91
N SER A 135 4.73 -28.95 -1.98
CA SER A 135 4.49 -30.36 -2.29
C SER A 135 3.25 -30.55 -3.18
N ARG A 136 2.16 -29.86 -2.88
CA ARG A 136 0.91 -29.91 -3.66
C ARG A 136 1.07 -29.27 -5.04
N MET A 137 1.74 -28.12 -5.12
CA MET A 137 2.03 -27.45 -6.39
C MET A 137 2.91 -28.31 -7.31
N ALA A 138 3.86 -29.06 -6.76
CA ALA A 138 4.67 -30.02 -7.51
C ALA A 138 3.84 -31.17 -8.11
N GLN A 139 2.67 -31.47 -7.54
CA GLN A 139 1.71 -32.47 -8.05
C GLN A 139 0.67 -31.84 -9.02
N GLY A 140 0.81 -30.55 -9.36
CA GLY A 140 -0.08 -29.83 -10.27
C GLY A 140 -1.32 -29.21 -9.60
N GLN A 141 -1.44 -29.26 -8.26
CA GLN A 141 -2.55 -28.63 -7.55
C GLN A 141 -2.32 -27.14 -7.39
N VAL A 142 -3.38 -26.35 -7.59
CA VAL A 142 -3.42 -24.90 -7.35
C VAL A 142 -3.97 -24.61 -5.95
N PRO A 143 -3.14 -24.20 -4.99
CA PRO A 143 -3.63 -23.74 -3.69
C PRO A 143 -4.31 -22.38 -3.82
N VAL A 144 -5.50 -22.24 -3.23
CA VAL A 144 -6.27 -21.00 -3.15
C VAL A 144 -6.35 -20.57 -1.69
N MET A 145 -5.50 -19.66 -1.27
CA MET A 145 -5.41 -19.20 0.11
C MET A 145 -6.34 -18.03 0.40
N ALA A 146 -7.06 -18.11 1.52
CA ALA A 146 -7.75 -16.98 2.09
C ALA A 146 -6.73 -15.96 2.61
N GLY A 147 -6.70 -14.77 2.02
CA GLY A 147 -5.84 -13.67 2.46
C GLY A 147 -6.31 -13.02 3.76
N PHE A 148 -5.65 -11.93 4.18
CA PHE A 148 -6.05 -11.08 5.30
C PHE A 148 -5.96 -11.72 6.70
N GLN A 149 -5.78 -13.00 6.82
CA GLN A 149 -5.85 -13.75 8.07
C GLN A 149 -4.60 -14.58 8.34
N GLY A 150 -4.35 -14.86 9.62
CA GLY A 150 -3.33 -15.76 10.11
C GLY A 150 -3.74 -16.37 11.45
N ILE A 151 -2.78 -16.96 12.13
CA ILE A 151 -2.96 -17.59 13.43
C ILE A 151 -2.02 -16.96 14.45
N GLY A 152 -2.55 -16.51 15.58
CA GLY A 152 -1.80 -15.98 16.70
C GLY A 152 -1.25 -17.06 17.64
N PRO A 153 -0.38 -16.68 18.59
CA PRO A 153 0.26 -17.60 19.52
C PRO A 153 -0.70 -18.40 20.40
N ASP A 154 -1.90 -17.90 20.63
CA ASP A 154 -2.98 -18.53 21.40
C ASP A 154 -3.89 -19.43 20.57
N ASN A 155 -3.47 -19.77 19.34
CA ASN A 155 -4.23 -20.56 18.37
C ASN A 155 -5.56 -19.93 17.96
N ARG A 156 -5.65 -18.59 17.98
CA ARG A 156 -6.81 -17.83 17.50
C ARG A 156 -6.53 -17.20 16.14
N ILE A 157 -7.59 -17.09 15.35
CA ILE A 157 -7.51 -16.34 14.08
C ILE A 157 -7.18 -14.89 14.39
N THR A 158 -6.27 -14.33 13.62
CA THR A 158 -5.90 -12.91 13.63
C THR A 158 -6.13 -12.31 12.25
N THR A 159 -6.42 -11.02 12.19
CA THR A 159 -6.50 -10.29 10.92
C THR A 159 -5.39 -9.25 10.80
N LEU A 160 -4.94 -9.05 9.55
CA LEU A 160 -3.75 -8.24 9.26
C LEU A 160 -4.06 -6.74 9.12
N GLY A 161 -5.34 -6.35 9.22
CA GLY A 161 -5.77 -4.99 8.99
C GLY A 161 -5.81 -4.60 7.50
N ARG A 162 -5.92 -3.30 7.22
CA ARG A 162 -6.10 -2.78 5.86
C ARG A 162 -4.96 -3.22 4.93
N GLY A 163 -5.29 -3.70 3.72
CA GLY A 163 -4.32 -4.23 2.75
C GLY A 163 -3.74 -5.59 3.11
N GLY A 164 -4.33 -6.28 4.09
CA GLY A 164 -3.82 -7.56 4.58
C GLY A 164 -3.73 -8.64 3.52
N SER A 165 -4.63 -8.68 2.52
CA SER A 165 -4.54 -9.69 1.44
C SER A 165 -3.36 -9.47 0.49
N ASP A 166 -2.96 -8.21 0.23
CA ASP A 166 -1.74 -7.90 -0.52
C ASP A 166 -0.51 -8.37 0.25
N THR A 167 -0.49 -8.08 1.56
CA THR A 167 0.57 -8.54 2.46
C THR A 167 0.64 -10.06 2.54
N SER A 168 -0.52 -10.75 2.60
CA SER A 168 -0.58 -12.22 2.57
C SER A 168 0.00 -12.78 1.27
N ALA A 169 -0.29 -12.15 0.13
CA ALA A 169 0.21 -12.62 -1.18
C ALA A 169 1.73 -12.46 -1.30
N VAL A 170 2.27 -11.33 -0.89
CA VAL A 170 3.72 -11.10 -0.90
C VAL A 170 4.43 -12.04 0.07
N ALA A 171 3.89 -12.25 1.29
CA ALA A 171 4.44 -13.18 2.25
C ALA A 171 4.42 -14.62 1.72
N LEU A 172 3.32 -15.02 1.08
CA LEU A 172 3.23 -16.34 0.43
C LEU A 172 4.23 -16.47 -0.72
N ALA A 173 4.40 -15.42 -1.54
CA ALA A 173 5.37 -15.44 -2.64
C ALA A 173 6.80 -15.61 -2.13
N ALA A 174 7.16 -14.95 -1.03
CA ALA A 174 8.45 -15.13 -0.36
C ALA A 174 8.62 -16.57 0.17
N ALA A 175 7.63 -17.09 0.88
CA ALA A 175 7.67 -18.45 1.45
C ALA A 175 7.79 -19.54 0.37
N LEU A 176 7.09 -19.35 -0.76
CA LEU A 176 7.12 -20.27 -1.89
C LEU A 176 8.32 -20.03 -2.82
N LYS A 177 9.14 -19.01 -2.59
CA LYS A 177 10.21 -18.55 -3.50
C LYS A 177 9.68 -18.37 -4.91
N ALA A 178 8.56 -17.66 -5.03
CA ALA A 178 7.92 -17.39 -6.32
C ALA A 178 8.74 -16.39 -7.13
N GLU A 179 8.73 -16.55 -8.46
CA GLU A 179 9.40 -15.63 -9.39
C GLU A 179 8.78 -14.23 -9.36
N ARG A 180 7.45 -14.17 -9.15
CA ARG A 180 6.70 -12.92 -9.01
C ARG A 180 5.41 -13.11 -8.24
N CYS A 181 4.90 -11.98 -7.73
CA CYS A 181 3.58 -11.86 -7.11
C CYS A 181 2.72 -10.91 -7.97
N ASP A 182 1.68 -11.43 -8.60
CA ASP A 182 0.76 -10.68 -9.46
C ASP A 182 -0.42 -10.18 -8.63
N ILE A 183 -0.56 -8.86 -8.49
CA ILE A 183 -1.65 -8.20 -7.76
C ILE A 183 -2.68 -7.70 -8.76
N TYR A 184 -3.80 -8.42 -8.88
CA TYR A 184 -4.93 -8.03 -9.70
C TYR A 184 -5.86 -7.08 -8.94
N THR A 185 -6.10 -5.91 -9.54
CA THR A 185 -6.89 -4.82 -8.96
C THR A 185 -7.78 -4.17 -10.04
N ASP A 186 -8.44 -3.06 -9.70
CA ASP A 186 -9.30 -2.30 -10.61
C ASP A 186 -8.55 -1.28 -11.49
N VAL A 187 -7.23 -1.14 -11.29
CA VAL A 187 -6.35 -0.34 -12.14
C VAL A 187 -5.40 -1.25 -12.93
N ASP A 188 -4.87 -0.76 -14.04
CA ASP A 188 -4.01 -1.53 -14.95
C ASP A 188 -2.51 -1.29 -14.73
N GLY A 189 -2.15 -0.65 -13.63
CA GLY A 189 -0.77 -0.37 -13.24
C GLY A 189 -0.63 0.86 -12.36
N VAL A 190 0.62 1.28 -12.18
CA VAL A 190 1.00 2.51 -11.48
C VAL A 190 1.25 3.60 -12.51
N TYR A 191 0.73 4.79 -12.25
CA TYR A 191 0.83 5.94 -13.16
C TYR A 191 1.71 7.03 -12.57
N THR A 192 2.26 7.87 -13.43
CA THR A 192 3.05 9.06 -13.03
C THR A 192 2.28 10.03 -12.15
N THR A 193 0.95 10.01 -12.22
CA THR A 193 0.00 10.61 -11.25
C THR A 193 -1.40 10.04 -11.49
N ASP A 194 -2.40 10.51 -10.77
CA ASP A 194 -3.80 10.10 -10.94
C ASP A 194 -4.34 10.52 -12.33
N PRO A 195 -4.65 9.57 -13.22
CA PRO A 195 -5.16 9.88 -14.57
C PRO A 195 -6.51 10.61 -14.57
N ARG A 196 -7.25 10.58 -13.47
CA ARG A 196 -8.50 11.36 -13.32
C ARG A 196 -8.23 12.85 -13.16
N ILE A 197 -7.06 13.25 -12.66
CA ILE A 197 -6.61 14.64 -12.54
C ILE A 197 -5.83 15.06 -13.78
N VAL A 198 -4.94 14.20 -14.26
CA VAL A 198 -4.09 14.43 -15.42
C VAL A 198 -4.35 13.36 -16.47
N PRO A 199 -5.20 13.61 -17.48
CA PRO A 199 -5.51 12.62 -18.53
C PRO A 199 -4.28 12.14 -19.31
N GLY A 200 -3.19 12.93 -19.34
CA GLY A 200 -1.91 12.58 -19.95
C GLY A 200 -0.96 11.83 -19.02
N ALA A 201 -1.40 11.40 -17.83
CA ALA A 201 -0.57 10.60 -16.95
C ALA A 201 -0.17 9.28 -17.61
N ARG A 202 1.13 8.99 -17.61
CA ARG A 202 1.71 7.81 -18.25
C ARG A 202 1.76 6.64 -17.27
N LYS A 203 1.43 5.45 -17.75
CA LYS A 203 1.62 4.21 -17.00
C LYS A 203 3.10 3.84 -16.96
N LEU A 204 3.62 3.53 -15.78
CA LEU A 204 4.99 3.07 -15.59
C LEU A 204 5.11 1.58 -15.94
N ASN A 205 6.11 1.22 -16.73
CA ASN A 205 6.41 -0.19 -17.00
C ASN A 205 7.08 -0.84 -15.79
N LYS A 206 8.00 -0.12 -15.16
CA LYS A 206 8.70 -0.52 -13.94
C LYS A 206 8.76 0.65 -12.97
N ILE A 207 8.82 0.34 -11.68
CA ILE A 207 9.03 1.27 -10.58
C ILE A 207 9.86 0.57 -9.51
N THR A 208 10.73 1.29 -8.80
CA THR A 208 11.48 0.70 -7.69
C THR A 208 10.60 0.48 -6.47
N TYR A 209 11.02 -0.41 -5.55
CA TYR A 209 10.31 -0.59 -4.27
C TYR A 209 10.23 0.71 -3.49
N GLU A 210 11.33 1.48 -3.45
CA GLU A 210 11.42 2.74 -2.72
C GLU A 210 10.44 3.78 -3.27
N GLU A 211 10.40 3.95 -4.59
CA GLU A 211 9.45 4.88 -5.24
C GLU A 211 8.01 4.45 -5.01
N MET A 212 7.71 3.14 -5.18
CA MET A 212 6.37 2.62 -4.94
C MET A 212 5.95 2.80 -3.48
N LEU A 213 6.87 2.59 -2.52
CA LEU A 213 6.62 2.79 -1.10
C LEU A 213 6.27 4.26 -0.80
N GLU A 214 7.05 5.19 -1.36
CA GLU A 214 6.80 6.61 -1.20
C GLU A 214 5.47 7.02 -1.86
N LEU A 215 5.18 6.60 -3.10
CA LEU A 215 3.91 6.87 -3.75
C LEU A 215 2.72 6.29 -2.96
N ALA A 216 2.83 5.06 -2.47
CA ALA A 216 1.80 4.43 -1.66
C ALA A 216 1.58 5.17 -0.33
N SER A 217 2.64 5.66 0.32
CA SER A 217 2.57 6.39 1.59
C SER A 217 1.91 7.76 1.46
N VAL A 218 2.04 8.40 0.30
CA VAL A 218 1.54 9.77 0.06
C VAL A 218 0.27 9.84 -0.78
N GLY A 219 -0.43 8.71 -1.00
CA GLY A 219 -1.79 8.72 -1.54
C GLY A 219 -2.05 7.93 -2.83
N ALA A 220 -1.04 7.37 -3.48
CA ALA A 220 -1.25 6.45 -4.60
C ALA A 220 -1.73 5.09 -4.06
N LYS A 221 -3.04 4.92 -3.93
CA LYS A 221 -3.69 3.76 -3.28
C LYS A 221 -3.72 2.49 -4.16
N VAL A 222 -2.71 2.27 -5.00
CA VAL A 222 -2.63 1.10 -5.89
C VAL A 222 -2.17 -0.14 -5.12
N LEU A 223 -1.12 0.00 -4.32
CA LEU A 223 -0.62 -1.02 -3.39
C LEU A 223 -0.63 -0.47 -1.97
N GLN A 224 -0.73 -1.37 -1.01
CA GLN A 224 -0.62 -0.99 0.40
C GLN A 224 0.85 -0.89 0.80
N THR A 225 1.22 0.17 1.54
CA THR A 225 2.58 0.43 2.01
C THR A 225 3.24 -0.81 2.60
N ARG A 226 2.53 -1.49 3.50
CA ARG A 226 3.02 -2.68 4.19
C ARG A 226 3.35 -3.86 3.26
N SER A 227 2.60 -4.04 2.17
CA SER A 227 2.91 -5.09 1.18
C SER A 227 4.14 -4.75 0.36
N VAL A 228 4.37 -3.45 0.06
CA VAL A 228 5.58 -2.98 -0.63
C VAL A 228 6.81 -3.10 0.26
N GLU A 229 6.70 -2.73 1.56
CA GLU A 229 7.77 -2.92 2.55
C GLU A 229 8.21 -4.39 2.62
N LEU A 230 7.24 -5.30 2.67
CA LEU A 230 7.53 -6.74 2.71
C LEU A 230 8.15 -7.22 1.39
N ALA A 231 7.64 -6.75 0.23
CA ALA A 231 8.18 -7.09 -1.08
C ALA A 231 9.65 -6.64 -1.21
N MET A 232 9.95 -5.43 -0.77
CA MET A 232 11.30 -4.90 -0.73
C MET A 232 12.23 -5.74 0.16
N LYS A 233 11.79 -6.03 1.40
CA LYS A 233 12.57 -6.83 2.36
C LYS A 233 12.88 -8.23 1.86
N GLU A 234 11.88 -8.91 1.28
CA GLU A 234 11.98 -10.29 0.82
C GLU A 234 12.40 -10.39 -0.66
N ARG A 235 12.65 -9.25 -1.33
CA ARG A 235 13.00 -9.14 -2.77
C ARG A 235 12.01 -9.85 -3.69
N VAL A 236 10.73 -9.75 -3.37
CA VAL A 236 9.64 -10.33 -4.17
C VAL A 236 9.25 -9.34 -5.26
N ARG A 237 9.44 -9.70 -6.52
CA ARG A 237 8.92 -8.91 -7.65
C ARG A 237 7.40 -8.88 -7.59
N VAL A 238 6.81 -7.69 -7.61
CA VAL A 238 5.36 -7.52 -7.62
C VAL A 238 4.94 -6.95 -8.96
N GLN A 239 3.90 -7.52 -9.58
CA GLN A 239 3.29 -6.99 -10.77
C GLN A 239 1.88 -6.51 -10.47
N VAL A 240 1.58 -5.25 -10.78
CA VAL A 240 0.23 -4.68 -10.68
C VAL A 240 -0.48 -4.86 -11.99
N LEU A 241 -1.63 -5.52 -11.99
CA LEU A 241 -2.38 -5.91 -13.19
C LEU A 241 -3.87 -5.56 -13.04
N SER A 242 -4.51 -5.25 -14.17
CA SER A 242 -5.96 -5.11 -14.22
C SER A 242 -6.67 -6.46 -14.14
N SER A 243 -7.70 -6.55 -13.31
CA SER A 243 -8.64 -7.69 -13.32
C SER A 243 -9.56 -7.70 -14.54
N PHE A 244 -9.68 -6.58 -15.26
CA PHE A 244 -10.71 -6.35 -16.28
C PHE A 244 -10.16 -6.22 -17.70
N GLN A 245 -8.88 -5.94 -17.82
CA GLN A 245 -8.20 -5.75 -19.10
C GLN A 245 -7.00 -6.68 -19.18
N ASP A 246 -6.70 -7.17 -20.35
CA ASP A 246 -5.50 -7.97 -20.62
C ASP A 246 -4.42 -7.06 -21.20
N LEU A 247 -3.83 -6.26 -20.32
CA LEU A 247 -2.79 -5.28 -20.64
C LEU A 247 -1.56 -5.52 -19.78
N PRO A 248 -0.37 -5.16 -20.28
CA PRO A 248 0.83 -5.16 -19.46
C PRO A 248 0.63 -4.26 -18.24
N GLY A 249 0.98 -4.77 -17.07
CA GLY A 249 0.92 -4.02 -15.82
C GLY A 249 2.21 -3.25 -15.52
N THR A 250 2.36 -2.82 -14.28
CA THR A 250 3.58 -2.22 -13.74
C THR A 250 4.33 -3.22 -12.89
N MET A 251 5.63 -3.40 -13.14
CA MET A 251 6.52 -4.21 -12.30
C MET A 251 7.14 -3.35 -11.19
N VAL A 252 7.00 -3.79 -9.95
CA VAL A 252 7.71 -3.24 -8.78
C VAL A 252 8.92 -4.12 -8.53
N VAL A 253 10.11 -3.56 -8.63
CA VAL A 253 11.38 -4.29 -8.68
C VAL A 253 12.48 -3.59 -7.86
N ASP A 254 13.61 -4.25 -7.73
CA ASP A 254 14.82 -3.65 -7.16
C ASP A 254 15.38 -2.54 -8.08
N GLU A 255 16.02 -1.53 -7.51
CA GLU A 255 16.64 -0.43 -8.26
C GLU A 255 17.65 -0.92 -9.31
N GLU A 256 18.37 -2.01 -9.02
CA GLU A 256 19.36 -2.63 -9.92
C GLU A 256 18.72 -3.17 -11.24
N GLU A 257 17.42 -3.40 -11.26
CA GLU A 257 16.70 -3.88 -12.46
C GLU A 257 16.25 -2.76 -13.42
N ILE A 258 16.46 -1.50 -13.06
CA ILE A 258 16.10 -0.33 -13.87
C ILE A 258 17.38 0.29 -14.43
N VAL A 259 17.61 0.11 -15.74
CA VAL A 259 18.86 0.52 -16.40
C VAL A 259 18.94 2.04 -16.60
N GLU A 260 17.81 2.69 -16.92
CA GLU A 260 17.70 4.15 -17.05
C GLU A 260 16.61 4.64 -16.10
N GLN A 261 17.02 5.45 -15.13
CA GLN A 261 16.12 6.01 -14.14
C GLN A 261 15.64 7.39 -14.59
N GLU A 262 14.34 7.60 -14.59
CA GLU A 262 13.77 8.94 -14.68
C GLU A 262 14.11 9.71 -13.38
N ILE A 263 14.38 11.02 -13.50
CA ILE A 263 14.69 11.86 -12.32
C ILE A 263 13.49 11.87 -11.37
N VAL A 264 12.29 11.93 -11.93
CA VAL A 264 11.01 11.92 -11.21
C VAL A 264 10.15 10.79 -11.78
N ALA A 265 9.82 9.82 -10.95
CA ALA A 265 8.94 8.71 -11.30
C ALA A 265 7.46 9.12 -11.28
N GLY A 266 7.08 10.03 -10.37
CA GLY A 266 5.68 10.44 -10.28
C GLY A 266 5.38 11.51 -9.24
N ILE A 267 4.10 11.92 -9.26
CA ILE A 267 3.53 12.91 -8.34
C ILE A 267 2.34 12.28 -7.64
N ALA A 268 2.38 12.24 -6.31
CA ALA A 268 1.28 11.82 -5.48
C ALA A 268 0.74 12.97 -4.63
N TYR A 269 -0.51 12.84 -4.19
CA TYR A 269 -1.14 13.82 -3.33
C TYR A 269 -2.00 13.16 -2.25
N ALA A 270 -2.10 13.79 -1.08
CA ALA A 270 -2.98 13.39 0.01
C ALA A 270 -3.86 14.59 0.42
N ARG A 271 -5.18 14.35 0.51
CA ARG A 271 -6.17 15.36 0.92
C ARG A 271 -6.68 15.13 2.35
N ASP A 272 -6.23 14.09 3.00
CA ASP A 272 -6.62 13.66 4.34
C ASP A 272 -5.65 14.14 5.42
N GLU A 273 -4.94 15.22 5.17
CA GLU A 273 -3.98 15.85 6.07
C GLU A 273 -4.59 17.02 6.83
N ALA A 274 -4.22 17.19 8.09
CA ALA A 274 -4.47 18.37 8.89
C ALA A 274 -3.15 18.88 9.48
N LYS A 275 -2.87 20.19 9.32
CA LYS A 275 -1.70 20.84 9.86
C LYS A 275 -1.98 21.32 11.28
N ILE A 276 -1.05 21.06 12.19
CA ILE A 276 -1.04 21.56 13.56
C ILE A 276 0.28 22.30 13.78
N THR A 277 0.20 23.51 14.37
CA THR A 277 1.37 24.26 14.80
C THR A 277 1.25 24.58 16.29
N VAL A 278 2.17 24.04 17.09
CA VAL A 278 2.34 24.34 18.51
C VAL A 278 3.33 25.49 18.60
N ARG A 279 2.86 26.67 19.08
CA ARG A 279 3.60 27.93 19.00
C ARG A 279 4.22 28.33 20.32
N ARG A 280 5.38 28.97 20.23
CA ARG A 280 6.16 29.48 21.36
C ARG A 280 6.40 28.43 22.43
N VAL A 281 6.89 27.29 22.01
CA VAL A 281 7.32 26.21 22.90
C VAL A 281 8.70 26.56 23.43
N PRO A 282 9.02 26.40 24.74
CA PRO A 282 10.37 26.62 25.26
C PRO A 282 11.40 25.75 24.50
N ASP A 283 12.44 26.36 23.92
CA ASP A 283 13.49 25.63 23.21
C ASP A 283 14.46 24.99 24.22
N ARG A 284 14.22 23.73 24.52
CA ARG A 284 15.01 22.95 25.49
C ARG A 284 15.10 21.49 25.07
N PRO A 285 16.16 20.78 25.45
CA PRO A 285 16.25 19.34 25.23
C PRO A 285 15.05 18.60 25.78
N GLY A 286 14.51 17.65 24.98
CA GLY A 286 13.35 16.83 25.32
C GLY A 286 11.99 17.41 24.91
N ILE A 287 11.91 18.62 24.39
CA ILE A 287 10.63 19.23 24.04
C ILE A 287 9.89 18.49 22.93
N ALA A 288 10.62 17.99 21.92
CA ALA A 288 10.01 17.17 20.88
C ALA A 288 9.41 15.87 21.47
N ALA A 289 10.10 15.24 22.42
CA ALA A 289 9.56 14.06 23.12
C ALA A 289 8.29 14.38 23.92
N ALA A 290 8.24 15.54 24.57
CA ALA A 290 7.06 15.99 25.30
C ALA A 290 5.85 16.27 24.39
N ILE A 291 6.07 16.66 23.12
CA ILE A 291 4.99 16.89 22.14
C ILE A 291 4.56 15.56 21.51
N PHE A 292 5.52 14.77 21.00
CA PHE A 292 5.21 13.59 20.18
C PHE A 292 5.01 12.30 21.00
N GLY A 293 5.53 12.22 22.24
CA GLY A 293 5.31 11.09 23.13
C GLY A 293 3.82 10.81 23.39
N PRO A 294 3.06 11.78 23.92
CA PRO A 294 1.61 11.61 24.14
C PRO A 294 0.83 11.27 22.86
N LEU A 295 1.22 11.82 21.69
CA LEU A 295 0.60 11.48 20.40
C LEU A 295 0.88 10.03 20.03
N SER A 296 2.12 9.57 20.23
CA SER A 296 2.50 8.16 20.00
C SER A 296 1.73 7.21 20.92
N ASP A 297 1.62 7.52 22.19
CA ASP A 297 0.86 6.72 23.18
C ASP A 297 -0.63 6.64 22.82
N ALA A 298 -1.15 7.71 22.21
CA ALA A 298 -2.50 7.74 21.65
C ALA A 298 -2.61 7.07 20.26
N HIS A 299 -1.54 6.46 19.75
CA HIS A 299 -1.48 5.85 18.41
C HIS A 299 -1.86 6.80 17.26
N ILE A 300 -1.41 8.06 17.35
CA ILE A 300 -1.58 9.08 16.32
C ILE A 300 -0.28 9.16 15.51
N ASN A 301 -0.37 8.90 14.21
CA ASN A 301 0.75 9.09 13.31
C ASN A 301 0.93 10.57 12.97
N VAL A 302 2.17 11.04 12.97
CA VAL A 302 2.56 12.39 12.60
C VAL A 302 3.47 12.36 11.38
N ASP A 303 3.36 13.40 10.52
CA ASP A 303 4.21 13.56 9.34
C ASP A 303 4.62 15.04 9.17
N MET A 304 5.50 15.32 8.21
CA MET A 304 5.96 16.66 7.86
C MET A 304 6.41 17.52 9.06
N ILE A 305 7.15 16.95 9.99
CA ILE A 305 7.60 17.67 11.19
C ILE A 305 8.61 18.74 10.82
N VAL A 306 8.31 20.00 11.17
CA VAL A 306 9.20 21.16 10.97
C VAL A 306 9.31 21.95 12.26
N GLN A 307 10.54 22.20 12.70
CA GLN A 307 10.87 23.01 13.87
C GLN A 307 11.59 24.27 13.43
N ASN A 308 11.12 25.43 13.92
CA ASN A 308 11.75 26.73 13.70
C ASN A 308 12.18 27.33 15.04
N VAL A 309 13.50 27.51 15.24
CA VAL A 309 14.04 28.12 16.43
C VAL A 309 13.96 29.64 16.31
N SER A 310 13.36 30.32 17.29
CA SER A 310 13.27 31.78 17.36
C SER A 310 14.40 32.37 18.21
N ALA A 311 14.71 33.64 17.98
CA ALA A 311 15.79 34.33 18.71
C ALA A 311 15.48 34.57 20.19
N ASP A 312 14.20 34.44 20.61
CA ASP A 312 13.73 34.63 21.99
C ASP A 312 13.82 33.39 22.86
N GLY A 313 14.45 32.31 22.40
CA GLY A 313 14.57 31.05 23.13
C GLY A 313 13.30 30.20 23.10
N THR A 314 12.40 30.48 22.15
CA THR A 314 11.23 29.66 21.88
C THR A 314 11.35 28.97 20.50
N THR A 315 10.53 27.98 20.28
CA THR A 315 10.43 27.28 19.00
C THR A 315 8.96 27.10 18.60
N ASP A 316 8.67 27.19 17.31
CA ASP A 316 7.40 26.74 16.77
C ASP A 316 7.58 25.34 16.17
N MET A 317 6.68 24.41 16.52
CA MET A 317 6.67 23.06 16.00
C MET A 317 5.46 22.84 15.14
N THR A 318 5.67 22.67 13.85
CA THR A 318 4.60 22.40 12.86
C THR A 318 4.69 20.95 12.41
N PHE A 319 3.56 20.25 12.34
CA PHE A 319 3.47 18.90 11.82
C PHE A 319 2.08 18.62 11.24
N THR A 320 1.93 17.52 10.51
CA THR A 320 0.64 17.05 10.00
C THR A 320 0.22 15.77 10.69
N VAL A 321 -1.10 15.59 10.77
CA VAL A 321 -1.78 14.36 11.21
C VAL A 321 -2.89 14.04 10.21
N GLY A 322 -3.36 12.80 10.19
CA GLY A 322 -4.57 12.46 9.43
C GLY A 322 -5.78 13.24 9.94
N LYS A 323 -6.67 13.69 9.03
CA LYS A 323 -7.90 14.43 9.42
C LYS A 323 -8.77 13.68 10.43
N THR A 324 -8.82 12.36 10.35
CA THR A 324 -9.56 11.52 11.29
C THR A 324 -9.01 11.56 12.72
N ASP A 325 -7.71 11.80 12.87
CA ASP A 325 -7.03 11.88 14.16
C ASP A 325 -6.94 13.30 14.71
N PHE A 326 -7.32 14.30 13.93
CA PHE A 326 -7.12 15.71 14.24
C PHE A 326 -7.68 16.13 15.60
N LEU A 327 -8.96 15.83 15.87
CA LEU A 327 -9.61 16.21 17.14
C LEU A 327 -8.96 15.50 18.32
N ARG A 328 -8.57 14.24 18.15
CA ARG A 328 -7.88 13.47 19.17
C ARG A 328 -6.49 14.02 19.44
N ALA A 329 -5.75 14.39 18.37
CA ALA A 329 -4.45 15.03 18.51
C ALA A 329 -4.52 16.35 19.27
N GLN A 330 -5.52 17.20 18.97
CA GLN A 330 -5.72 18.44 19.72
C GLN A 330 -6.02 18.18 21.22
N ALA A 331 -6.87 17.22 21.53
CA ALA A 331 -7.20 16.87 22.91
C ALA A 331 -5.96 16.41 23.69
N VAL A 332 -5.16 15.51 23.10
CA VAL A 332 -3.91 15.02 23.69
C VAL A 332 -2.92 16.16 23.95
N LEU A 333 -2.76 17.07 23.01
CA LEU A 333 -1.85 18.22 23.18
C LEU A 333 -2.34 19.20 24.24
N GLU A 334 -3.65 19.41 24.35
CA GLU A 334 -4.22 20.30 25.38
C GLU A 334 -4.05 19.71 26.80
N GLU A 335 -4.19 18.39 26.96
CA GLU A 335 -3.88 17.70 28.21
C GLU A 335 -2.39 17.84 28.60
N ALA A 336 -1.48 17.72 27.63
CA ALA A 336 -0.04 17.86 27.82
C ALA A 336 0.45 19.33 27.90
N LYS A 337 -0.43 20.32 27.77
CA LYS A 337 -0.07 21.76 27.71
C LYS A 337 0.84 22.24 28.82
N LYS A 338 0.57 21.82 30.05
CA LYS A 338 1.37 22.23 31.24
C LYS A 338 2.80 21.73 31.17
N GLU A 339 3.00 20.54 30.65
CA GLU A 339 4.31 19.89 30.51
C GLU A 339 5.08 20.48 29.34
N ILE A 340 4.44 20.65 28.19
CA ILE A 340 5.01 21.24 26.99
C ILE A 340 5.31 22.72 27.19
N GLY A 341 4.38 23.48 27.77
CA GLY A 341 4.55 24.90 28.07
C GLY A 341 4.35 25.83 26.86
N TYR A 342 3.55 25.44 25.89
CA TYR A 342 3.30 26.24 24.68
C TYR A 342 2.30 27.37 24.94
N ALA A 343 2.36 28.44 24.11
CA ALA A 343 1.44 29.55 24.21
C ALA A 343 0.09 29.26 23.57
N GLU A 344 0.10 28.76 22.34
CA GLU A 344 -1.12 28.47 21.57
C GLU A 344 -0.92 27.32 20.58
N ILE A 345 -2.03 26.71 20.16
CA ILE A 345 -2.10 25.79 19.02
C ILE A 345 -2.90 26.48 17.90
N THR A 346 -2.31 26.51 16.71
CA THR A 346 -3.04 26.86 15.49
C THR A 346 -3.15 25.65 14.60
N ALA A 347 -4.26 25.53 13.87
CA ALA A 347 -4.51 24.36 13.02
C ALA A 347 -5.19 24.75 11.72
N ASP A 348 -4.96 23.95 10.68
CA ASP A 348 -5.59 24.10 9.37
C ASP A 348 -5.91 22.72 8.81
N GLN A 349 -7.18 22.43 8.57
CA GLN A 349 -7.66 21.17 7.98
C GLN A 349 -7.90 21.28 6.47
N ASP A 350 -7.80 22.49 5.91
CA ASP A 350 -8.02 22.74 4.49
C ASP A 350 -6.71 22.75 3.70
N VAL A 351 -5.92 21.72 3.92
CA VAL A 351 -4.60 21.54 3.34
C VAL A 351 -4.51 20.23 2.56
N SER A 352 -3.56 20.18 1.64
CA SER A 352 -3.21 18.99 0.87
C SER A 352 -1.70 18.87 0.76
N LYS A 353 -1.21 17.64 0.95
CA LYS A 353 0.20 17.31 0.73
C LYS A 353 0.38 16.90 -0.73
N ILE A 354 1.39 17.45 -1.40
CA ILE A 354 1.78 17.10 -2.76
C ILE A 354 3.24 16.69 -2.72
N SER A 355 3.55 15.53 -3.29
CA SER A 355 4.88 14.93 -3.25
C SER A 355 5.35 14.57 -4.65
N VAL A 356 6.55 15.01 -5.00
CA VAL A 356 7.30 14.58 -6.16
C VAL A 356 8.25 13.48 -5.70
N VAL A 357 8.23 12.33 -6.37
CA VAL A 357 8.98 11.13 -6.00
C VAL A 357 9.84 10.65 -7.15
N GLY A 358 11.07 10.24 -6.88
CA GLY A 358 11.97 9.64 -7.86
C GLY A 358 13.35 9.37 -7.28
N VAL A 359 13.89 8.16 -7.47
CA VAL A 359 15.25 7.80 -7.03
C VAL A 359 16.33 8.59 -7.75
N GLY A 360 16.09 9.04 -8.99
CA GLY A 360 16.99 9.89 -9.75
C GLY A 360 17.27 11.26 -9.09
N MET A 361 16.44 11.68 -8.13
CA MET A 361 16.63 12.93 -7.38
C MET A 361 17.91 12.92 -6.54
N ARG A 362 18.41 11.75 -6.12
CA ARG A 362 19.67 11.60 -5.35
C ARG A 362 20.87 12.23 -6.04
N SER A 363 20.89 12.16 -7.37
CA SER A 363 22.04 12.60 -8.18
C SER A 363 21.76 13.88 -8.98
N HIS A 364 20.55 14.44 -8.93
CA HIS A 364 20.18 15.59 -9.75
C HIS A 364 19.73 16.78 -8.88
N ALA A 365 20.53 17.81 -8.89
CA ALA A 365 20.17 19.09 -8.28
C ALA A 365 19.07 19.79 -9.11
N GLY A 366 18.19 20.54 -8.44
CA GLY A 366 17.21 21.40 -9.10
C GLY A 366 15.77 20.90 -9.09
N VAL A 367 15.51 19.64 -8.69
CA VAL A 367 14.13 19.12 -8.61
C VAL A 367 13.28 19.99 -7.69
N ALA A 368 13.73 20.25 -6.47
CA ALA A 368 13.02 21.14 -5.53
C ALA A 368 12.82 22.56 -6.10
N GLY A 369 13.85 23.11 -6.78
CA GLY A 369 13.77 24.41 -7.41
C GLY A 369 12.70 24.49 -8.50
N THR A 370 12.61 23.44 -9.35
CA THR A 370 11.55 23.32 -10.36
C THR A 370 10.17 23.28 -9.70
N MET A 371 10.00 22.48 -8.64
CA MET A 371 8.74 22.40 -7.90
C MET A 371 8.32 23.76 -7.37
N PHE A 372 9.23 24.46 -6.66
CA PHE A 372 8.90 25.74 -6.02
C PHE A 372 8.62 26.83 -7.05
N LYS A 373 9.41 26.88 -8.14
CA LYS A 373 9.16 27.83 -9.24
C LYS A 373 7.81 27.58 -9.90
N THR A 374 7.48 26.35 -10.24
CA THR A 374 6.20 25.99 -10.87
C THR A 374 5.02 26.40 -10.00
N LEU A 375 5.07 26.10 -8.70
CA LEU A 375 3.99 26.48 -7.77
C LEU A 375 3.87 28.00 -7.63
N ALA A 376 4.99 28.74 -7.62
CA ALA A 376 4.99 30.18 -7.57
C ALA A 376 4.41 30.81 -8.85
N ASP A 377 4.76 30.30 -10.02
CA ASP A 377 4.24 30.75 -11.32
C ASP A 377 2.70 30.56 -11.40
N GLU A 378 2.16 29.54 -10.73
CA GLU A 378 0.72 29.27 -10.61
C GLU A 378 0.04 30.02 -9.42
N GLY A 379 0.78 30.86 -8.70
CA GLY A 379 0.26 31.62 -7.56
C GLY A 379 -0.11 30.75 -6.35
N ILE A 380 0.50 29.56 -6.22
CA ILE A 380 0.24 28.61 -5.14
C ILE A 380 1.24 28.83 -4.02
N ASN A 381 0.75 29.24 -2.85
CA ASN A 381 1.59 29.43 -1.67
C ASN A 381 1.90 28.09 -0.98
N ILE A 382 3.17 27.88 -0.66
CA ILE A 382 3.65 26.70 0.09
C ILE A 382 3.60 27.02 1.59
N GLN A 383 2.98 26.14 2.37
CA GLN A 383 2.85 26.30 3.82
C GLN A 383 3.92 25.53 4.61
N VAL A 384 4.31 24.34 4.13
CA VAL A 384 5.31 23.46 4.74
C VAL A 384 6.09 22.79 3.63
N ILE A 385 7.38 22.55 3.85
CA ILE A 385 8.26 21.77 2.96
C ILE A 385 8.90 20.67 3.79
N SER A 386 8.93 19.46 3.23
CA SER A 386 9.68 18.32 3.77
C SER A 386 10.38 17.59 2.64
N THR A 387 11.62 17.17 2.83
CA THR A 387 12.42 16.50 1.81
C THR A 387 13.04 15.24 2.36
N SER A 388 13.22 14.24 1.48
CA SER A 388 14.06 13.09 1.68
C SER A 388 15.01 12.93 0.47
N GLU A 389 15.78 11.87 0.41
CA GLU A 389 16.67 11.60 -0.73
C GLU A 389 15.92 11.41 -2.06
N ILE A 390 14.70 10.88 -2.00
CA ILE A 390 13.91 10.50 -3.18
C ILE A 390 12.54 11.19 -3.24
N LYS A 391 12.28 12.15 -2.34
CA LYS A 391 10.98 12.81 -2.25
C LYS A 391 11.11 14.28 -1.86
N VAL A 392 10.36 15.15 -2.52
CA VAL A 392 10.07 16.52 -2.08
C VAL A 392 8.57 16.66 -1.88
N SER A 393 8.16 16.99 -0.67
CA SER A 393 6.76 17.19 -0.30
C SER A 393 6.51 18.64 0.09
N VAL A 394 5.37 19.17 -0.35
CA VAL A 394 4.88 20.48 0.06
C VAL A 394 3.44 20.38 0.57
N LEU A 395 3.11 21.22 1.52
CA LEU A 395 1.74 21.41 1.97
C LEU A 395 1.20 22.70 1.35
N VAL A 396 0.05 22.62 0.71
CA VAL A 396 -0.64 23.74 0.05
C VAL A 396 -2.10 23.78 0.50
N ALA A 397 -2.82 24.88 0.23
CA ALA A 397 -4.26 24.91 0.48
C ALA A 397 -4.98 23.91 -0.43
N ALA A 398 -5.92 23.14 0.14
CA ALA A 398 -6.56 21.99 -0.51
C ALA A 398 -7.23 22.35 -1.86
N LYS A 399 -7.74 23.58 -2.01
CA LYS A 399 -8.33 24.07 -3.27
C LYS A 399 -7.38 24.07 -4.46
N TYR A 400 -6.07 24.09 -4.22
CA TYR A 400 -5.05 24.11 -5.27
C TYR A 400 -4.50 22.73 -5.64
N THR A 401 -4.97 21.65 -5.02
CA THR A 401 -4.40 20.30 -5.22
C THR A 401 -4.31 19.91 -6.69
N GLU A 402 -5.41 20.01 -7.43
CA GLU A 402 -5.42 19.56 -8.84
C GLU A 402 -4.61 20.47 -9.76
N LEU A 403 -4.65 21.78 -9.53
CA LEU A 403 -3.84 22.73 -10.29
C LEU A 403 -2.36 22.44 -10.09
N ALA A 404 -1.93 22.28 -8.84
CA ALA A 404 -0.54 21.97 -8.52
C ALA A 404 -0.08 20.64 -9.14
N VAL A 405 -0.89 19.58 -9.04
CA VAL A 405 -0.56 18.29 -9.64
C VAL A 405 -0.40 18.40 -11.15
N ARG A 406 -1.32 19.08 -11.86
CA ARG A 406 -1.23 19.29 -13.32
C ARG A 406 0.00 20.11 -13.70
N ALA A 407 0.23 21.22 -13.05
CA ALA A 407 1.36 22.10 -13.34
C ALA A 407 2.71 21.39 -13.12
N LEU A 408 2.85 20.67 -12.01
CA LEU A 408 4.06 19.91 -11.71
C LEU A 408 4.26 18.74 -12.70
N HIS A 409 3.20 18.02 -13.07
CA HIS A 409 3.27 16.94 -14.05
C HIS A 409 3.83 17.42 -15.40
N THR A 410 3.34 18.58 -15.87
CA THR A 410 3.84 19.23 -17.08
C THR A 410 5.29 19.71 -16.91
N ALA A 411 5.62 20.34 -15.77
CA ALA A 411 6.95 20.88 -15.52
C ALA A 411 8.04 19.79 -15.49
N TYR A 412 7.70 18.60 -14.98
CA TYR A 412 8.61 17.44 -14.99
C TYR A 412 8.49 16.57 -16.24
N ARG A 413 7.65 16.93 -17.23
CA ARG A 413 7.47 16.21 -18.51
C ARG A 413 7.09 14.74 -18.33
N LEU A 414 6.19 14.45 -17.39
CA LEU A 414 5.79 13.09 -17.06
C LEU A 414 4.74 12.48 -18.02
N ASP A 415 4.33 13.21 -19.04
CA ASP A 415 3.45 12.82 -20.15
C ASP A 415 4.22 12.34 -21.40
N ALA A 416 5.55 12.42 -21.38
CA ALA A 416 6.41 12.10 -22.53
C ALA A 416 6.79 10.61 -22.58
#